data_351f45fdd5c62020d0ad9108c981fdbe
#
_entry.id   351f45fdd5c62020d0ad9108c981fdbe
#
_cell.length_a   1.000
_cell.length_b   1.000
_cell.length_c   1.000
_cell.angle_alpha   90.00
_cell.angle_beta   90.00
_cell.angle_gamma   90.00
#
_symmetry.space_group_name_H-M   'P 1'
#
loop_
_entity.id
_entity.type
_entity.pdbx_description
1 polymer ?
#
loop_
_entity_poly.entity_id
_entity_poly.type
_entity_poly.pdbx_seq_one_letter_code
_entity_poly.pdbx_strand_id
1 'polypeptide(L)'
;RFAPLRNLVAQQGQAGAAPIDGVMQSMSEFYTQLRAAEESLSRGQVSTALSATGSKMRADADRYPEPVRTVLLDLAQTSSGQAAGAAQENIKRAVSGSASFCAKAIDGKYPFARAGGDVLLDDFNKVFSPGGQLDAFFAGNLAQFVDTPTGRDWGVRPGMEASAPSPATIRQYQRAAVIRDSFFKAGAPQAQVT
;
A
#
# COMPACT_ATOMS: atom_id res chain seq x y z
N ARG A 1 -44.63 -8.25 -3.47
CA ARG A 1 -43.48 -7.71 -2.71
C ARG A 1 -42.22 -8.59 -2.75
N PHE A 2 -42.34 -9.91 -2.98
CA PHE A 2 -41.19 -10.86 -2.98
C PHE A 2 -40.70 -11.29 -4.36
N ALA A 3 -41.25 -10.76 -5.45
CA ALA A 3 -40.86 -11.13 -6.82
C ALA A 3 -39.33 -10.90 -7.10
N PRO A 4 -38.73 -9.80 -6.71
CA PRO A 4 -37.28 -9.60 -6.91
C PRO A 4 -36.42 -10.64 -6.22
N LEU A 5 -36.79 -11.04 -4.99
CA LEU A 5 -36.06 -12.06 -4.23
C LEU A 5 -36.27 -13.46 -4.82
N ARG A 6 -37.45 -13.76 -5.36
CA ARG A 6 -37.70 -15.00 -6.09
C ARG A 6 -36.83 -15.13 -7.32
N ASN A 7 -36.69 -14.04 -8.08
CA ASN A 7 -35.86 -14.03 -9.28
C ASN A 7 -34.34 -14.17 -8.93
N LEU A 8 -33.93 -13.77 -7.74
CA LEU A 8 -32.55 -13.92 -7.27
C LEU A 8 -32.16 -15.39 -7.07
N VAL A 9 -33.09 -16.23 -6.62
CA VAL A 9 -32.86 -17.66 -6.36
C VAL A 9 -33.33 -18.57 -7.49
N ALA A 10 -34.05 -18.03 -8.49
CA ALA A 10 -34.50 -18.79 -9.64
C ALA A 10 -33.35 -19.09 -10.59
N GLN A 11 -33.18 -20.35 -10.95
CA GLN A 11 -32.23 -20.75 -11.99
C GLN A 11 -32.66 -20.18 -13.36
N GLN A 12 -31.72 -19.62 -14.09
CA GLN A 12 -31.97 -19.10 -15.44
C GLN A 12 -31.66 -20.22 -16.46
N GLY A 13 -32.71 -20.85 -16.96
CA GLY A 13 -32.62 -21.94 -17.96
C GLY A 13 -32.34 -23.31 -17.35
N GLN A 14 -32.21 -24.34 -18.22
CA GLN A 14 -32.07 -25.75 -17.81
C GLN A 14 -30.72 -26.11 -17.12
N ALA A 15 -29.72 -25.23 -17.16
CA ALA A 15 -28.40 -25.43 -16.55
C ALA A 15 -27.77 -24.10 -16.06
N GLY A 16 -28.57 -23.05 -15.91
CA GLY A 16 -28.04 -21.71 -15.50
C GLY A 16 -27.87 -21.59 -14.00
N ALA A 17 -26.78 -20.96 -13.57
CA ALA A 17 -26.58 -20.56 -12.18
C ALA A 17 -27.66 -19.54 -11.77
N ALA A 18 -28.13 -19.64 -10.51
CA ALA A 18 -29.01 -18.62 -9.96
C ALA A 18 -28.21 -17.33 -9.71
N PRO A 19 -28.80 -16.13 -9.84
CA PRO A 19 -28.11 -14.89 -9.54
C PRO A 19 -27.50 -14.85 -8.13
N ILE A 20 -28.10 -15.54 -7.18
CA ILE A 20 -27.57 -15.68 -5.80
C ILE A 20 -26.21 -16.38 -5.75
N ASP A 21 -25.93 -17.29 -6.67
CA ASP A 21 -24.63 -17.99 -6.72
C ASP A 21 -23.47 -17.00 -7.00
N GLY A 22 -23.73 -15.99 -7.84
CA GLY A 22 -22.77 -14.90 -8.08
C GLY A 22 -22.52 -14.05 -6.83
N VAL A 23 -23.55 -13.80 -6.03
CA VAL A 23 -23.38 -13.11 -4.73
C VAL A 23 -22.54 -13.95 -3.77
N MET A 24 -22.85 -15.25 -3.66
CA MET A 24 -22.10 -16.17 -2.80
C MET A 24 -20.65 -16.29 -3.22
N GLN A 25 -20.37 -16.33 -4.53
CA GLN A 25 -19.01 -16.34 -5.04
C GLN A 25 -18.26 -15.05 -4.69
N SER A 26 -18.86 -13.88 -4.92
CA SER A 26 -18.27 -12.58 -4.59
C SER A 26 -17.97 -12.44 -3.10
N MET A 27 -18.87 -12.92 -2.25
CA MET A 27 -18.66 -12.94 -0.80
C MET A 27 -17.56 -13.92 -0.37
N SER A 28 -17.46 -15.08 -1.00
CA SER A 28 -16.38 -16.06 -0.74
C SER A 28 -15.01 -15.51 -1.14
N GLU A 29 -14.92 -14.87 -2.33
CA GLU A 29 -13.71 -14.19 -2.77
C GLU A 29 -13.32 -13.08 -1.79
N PHE A 30 -14.27 -12.27 -1.37
CA PHE A 30 -14.06 -11.21 -0.40
C PHE A 30 -13.55 -11.75 0.95
N TYR A 31 -14.16 -12.78 1.48
CA TYR A 31 -13.73 -13.43 2.73
C TYR A 31 -12.29 -13.97 2.64
N THR A 32 -11.95 -14.59 1.51
CA THR A 32 -10.60 -15.09 1.25
C THR A 32 -9.56 -13.95 1.24
N GLN A 33 -9.90 -12.84 0.59
CA GLN A 33 -9.02 -11.65 0.56
C GLN A 33 -8.93 -10.96 1.93
N LEU A 34 -10.00 -10.96 2.70
CA LEU A 34 -9.99 -10.42 4.06
C LEU A 34 -9.03 -11.21 4.97
N ARG A 35 -9.06 -12.54 4.91
CA ARG A 35 -8.12 -13.40 5.65
C ARG A 35 -6.68 -13.18 5.21
N ALA A 36 -6.43 -13.11 3.91
CA ALA A 36 -5.10 -12.84 3.37
C ALA A 36 -4.57 -11.45 3.79
N ALA A 37 -5.46 -10.45 3.85
CA ALA A 37 -5.12 -9.12 4.33
C ALA A 37 -4.79 -9.13 5.83
N GLU A 38 -5.54 -9.86 6.66
CA GLU A 38 -5.28 -10.02 8.09
C GLU A 38 -3.91 -10.68 8.34
N GLU A 39 -3.59 -11.74 7.60
CA GLU A 39 -2.28 -12.39 7.67
C GLU A 39 -1.14 -11.48 7.21
N SER A 40 -1.37 -10.65 6.19
CA SER A 40 -0.38 -9.67 5.74
C SER A 40 -0.15 -8.59 6.80
N LEU A 41 -1.23 -8.09 7.43
CA LEU A 41 -1.15 -7.11 8.50
C LEU A 41 -0.41 -7.66 9.73
N SER A 42 -0.62 -8.92 10.09
CA SER A 42 0.09 -9.55 11.21
C SER A 42 1.60 -9.64 10.96
N ARG A 43 2.02 -9.71 9.69
CA ARG A 43 3.42 -9.67 9.25
C ARG A 43 3.96 -8.25 9.01
N GLY A 44 3.16 -7.22 9.30
CA GLY A 44 3.53 -5.81 9.07
C GLY A 44 3.52 -5.40 7.60
N GLN A 45 2.94 -6.21 6.71
CA GLN A 45 2.82 -5.91 5.28
C GLN A 45 1.46 -5.26 4.99
N VAL A 46 1.43 -4.39 3.98
CA VAL A 46 0.19 -3.77 3.51
C VAL A 46 -0.32 -4.51 2.28
N SER A 47 -1.58 -4.97 2.33
CA SER A 47 -2.23 -5.61 1.19
C SER A 47 -3.19 -4.63 0.51
N THR A 48 -3.08 -4.49 -0.81
CA THR A 48 -4.01 -3.73 -1.66
C THR A 48 -5.13 -4.60 -2.24
N ALA A 49 -5.06 -5.92 -2.05
CA ALA A 49 -6.00 -6.87 -2.63
C ALA A 49 -7.44 -6.62 -2.16
N LEU A 50 -7.63 -6.21 -0.90
CA LEU A 50 -8.95 -5.94 -0.34
C LEU A 50 -9.65 -4.74 -1.00
N SER A 51 -8.89 -3.70 -1.37
CA SER A 51 -9.45 -2.54 -2.09
C SER A 51 -9.87 -2.90 -3.52
N ALA A 52 -9.11 -3.73 -4.21
CA ALA A 52 -9.45 -4.24 -5.55
C ALA A 52 -10.72 -5.09 -5.51
N THR A 53 -10.84 -5.99 -4.52
CA THR A 53 -12.05 -6.83 -4.34
C THR A 53 -13.27 -5.98 -3.98
N GLY A 54 -13.12 -4.96 -3.13
CA GLY A 54 -14.19 -4.01 -2.83
C GLY A 54 -14.66 -3.22 -4.07
N SER A 55 -13.75 -2.83 -4.94
CA SER A 55 -14.09 -2.15 -6.20
C SER A 55 -14.86 -3.08 -7.16
N LYS A 56 -14.44 -4.34 -7.28
CA LYS A 56 -15.16 -5.37 -8.06
C LYS A 56 -16.57 -5.60 -7.49
N MET A 57 -16.69 -5.78 -6.19
CA MET A 57 -17.97 -5.97 -5.51
C MET A 57 -18.93 -4.79 -5.73
N ARG A 58 -18.41 -3.56 -5.72
CA ARG A 58 -19.20 -2.36 -6.02
C ARG A 58 -19.70 -2.36 -7.46
N ALA A 59 -18.85 -2.71 -8.43
CA ALA A 59 -19.24 -2.81 -9.84
C ALA A 59 -20.28 -3.92 -10.10
N ASP A 60 -20.19 -5.02 -9.36
CA ASP A 60 -21.13 -6.13 -9.48
C ASP A 60 -22.46 -5.86 -8.76
N ALA A 61 -22.49 -5.00 -7.73
CA ALA A 61 -23.68 -4.73 -6.93
C ALA A 61 -24.88 -4.23 -7.77
N ASP A 62 -24.62 -3.48 -8.83
CA ASP A 62 -25.67 -2.95 -9.72
C ASP A 62 -26.45 -4.04 -10.47
N ARG A 63 -25.95 -5.26 -10.51
CA ARG A 63 -26.62 -6.42 -11.14
C ARG A 63 -27.68 -7.06 -10.24
N TYR A 64 -27.71 -6.71 -8.95
CA TYR A 64 -28.56 -7.35 -7.96
C TYR A 64 -29.69 -6.43 -7.49
N PRO A 65 -30.86 -7.01 -7.18
CA PRO A 65 -31.98 -6.23 -6.65
C PRO A 65 -31.76 -5.86 -5.19
N GLU A 66 -32.50 -4.83 -4.72
CA GLU A 66 -32.59 -4.54 -3.29
C GLU A 66 -33.23 -5.71 -2.52
N PRO A 67 -32.76 -6.04 -1.31
CA PRO A 67 -31.76 -5.31 -0.48
C PRO A 67 -30.31 -5.77 -0.71
N VAL A 68 -30.06 -6.75 -1.58
CA VAL A 68 -28.72 -7.34 -1.82
C VAL A 68 -27.74 -6.29 -2.32
N ARG A 69 -28.17 -5.43 -3.24
CA ARG A 69 -27.37 -4.32 -3.75
C ARG A 69 -26.85 -3.43 -2.62
N THR A 70 -27.72 -2.97 -1.74
CA THR A 70 -27.33 -2.12 -0.60
C THR A 70 -26.32 -2.80 0.30
N VAL A 71 -26.52 -4.07 0.62
CA VAL A 71 -25.58 -4.85 1.47
C VAL A 71 -24.19 -4.96 0.83
N LEU A 72 -24.12 -5.25 -0.48
CA LEU A 72 -22.84 -5.35 -1.19
C LEU A 72 -22.10 -4.00 -1.26
N LEU A 73 -22.84 -2.91 -1.50
CA LEU A 73 -22.27 -1.56 -1.52
C LEU A 73 -21.72 -1.14 -0.15
N ASP A 74 -22.48 -1.39 0.91
CA ASP A 74 -22.08 -1.06 2.28
C ASP A 74 -20.84 -1.87 2.70
N LEU A 75 -20.83 -3.16 2.41
CA LEU A 75 -19.69 -4.04 2.66
C LEU A 75 -18.43 -3.58 1.89
N ALA A 76 -18.58 -3.25 0.61
CA ALA A 76 -17.48 -2.76 -0.22
C ALA A 76 -16.93 -1.41 0.28
N GLN A 77 -17.78 -0.53 0.76
CA GLN A 77 -17.36 0.77 1.29
C GLN A 77 -16.67 0.65 2.65
N THR A 78 -17.27 -0.11 3.56
CA THR A 78 -16.72 -0.33 4.92
C THR A 78 -15.35 -1.01 4.84
N SER A 79 -15.22 -2.06 4.04
CA SER A 79 -13.98 -2.81 3.89
C SER A 79 -12.86 -1.99 3.26
N SER A 80 -13.16 -1.18 2.22
CA SER A 80 -12.16 -0.33 1.61
C SER A 80 -11.67 0.78 2.56
N GLY A 81 -12.55 1.35 3.37
CA GLY A 81 -12.21 2.34 4.38
C GLY A 81 -11.34 1.75 5.50
N GLN A 82 -11.70 0.57 6.01
CA GLN A 82 -10.91 -0.12 7.03
C GLN A 82 -9.54 -0.56 6.51
N ALA A 83 -9.46 -1.07 5.28
CA ALA A 83 -8.21 -1.45 4.65
C ALA A 83 -7.27 -0.24 4.46
N ALA A 84 -7.81 0.89 4.02
CA ALA A 84 -7.04 2.13 3.87
C ALA A 84 -6.52 2.64 5.22
N GLY A 85 -7.35 2.64 6.26
CA GLY A 85 -6.96 3.04 7.61
C GLY A 85 -5.86 2.14 8.18
N ALA A 86 -6.00 0.83 8.07
CA ALA A 86 -4.99 -0.13 8.51
C ALA A 86 -3.67 0.02 7.73
N ALA A 87 -3.74 0.28 6.43
CA ALA A 87 -2.56 0.56 5.61
C ALA A 87 -1.81 1.80 6.10
N GLN A 88 -2.52 2.90 6.34
CA GLN A 88 -1.92 4.13 6.85
C GLN A 88 -1.27 3.95 8.23
N GLU A 89 -1.93 3.27 9.16
CA GLU A 89 -1.37 3.01 10.49
C GLU A 89 -0.12 2.11 10.43
N ASN A 90 -0.08 1.13 9.53
CA ASN A 90 1.11 0.32 9.31
C ASN A 90 2.26 1.15 8.72
N ILE A 91 1.98 1.98 7.71
CA ILE A 91 2.98 2.88 7.14
C ILE A 91 3.52 3.82 8.22
N LYS A 92 2.68 4.44 9.04
CA LYS A 92 3.13 5.31 10.14
C LYS A 92 4.06 4.58 11.11
N ARG A 93 3.67 3.38 11.58
CA ARG A 93 4.50 2.58 12.50
C ARG A 93 5.84 2.20 11.87
N ALA A 94 5.82 1.76 10.63
CA ALA A 94 7.01 1.39 9.90
C ALA A 94 7.93 2.60 9.65
N VAL A 95 7.37 3.75 9.27
CA VAL A 95 8.11 5.02 9.12
C VAL A 95 8.74 5.45 10.44
N SER A 96 8.02 5.36 11.57
CA SER A 96 8.55 5.70 12.88
C SER A 96 9.72 4.80 13.28
N GLY A 97 9.64 3.50 13.00
CA GLY A 97 10.72 2.55 13.22
C GLY A 97 11.96 2.87 12.38
N SER A 98 11.78 3.13 11.09
CA SER A 98 12.86 3.52 10.18
C SER A 98 13.47 4.88 10.57
N ALA A 99 12.63 5.85 10.94
CA ALA A 99 13.08 7.18 11.36
C ALA A 99 13.98 7.15 12.59
N SER A 100 13.71 6.29 13.56
CA SER A 100 14.52 6.17 14.77
C SER A 100 15.95 5.70 14.50
N PHE A 101 16.13 4.81 13.53
CA PHE A 101 17.45 4.38 13.09
C PHE A 101 18.17 5.49 12.32
N CYS A 102 17.50 6.12 11.36
CA CYS A 102 18.07 7.23 10.60
C CYS A 102 18.48 8.38 11.51
N ALA A 103 17.65 8.72 12.51
CA ALA A 103 17.99 9.75 13.48
C ALA A 103 19.30 9.44 14.23
N LYS A 104 19.47 8.22 14.71
CA LYS A 104 20.72 7.81 15.38
C LYS A 104 21.94 7.86 14.45
N ALA A 105 21.75 7.49 13.20
CA ALA A 105 22.84 7.40 12.22
C ALA A 105 23.29 8.76 11.70
N ILE A 106 22.36 9.68 11.40
CA ILE A 106 22.64 10.89 10.61
C ILE A 106 22.14 12.20 11.24
N ASP A 107 21.20 12.16 12.21
CA ASP A 107 20.64 13.37 12.79
C ASP A 107 21.68 14.13 13.61
N GLY A 108 21.68 15.46 13.49
CA GLY A 108 22.66 16.31 14.16
C GLY A 108 24.08 16.21 13.63
N LYS A 109 24.37 15.41 12.59
CA LYS A 109 25.70 15.21 12.01
C LYS A 109 25.86 15.88 10.65
N TYR A 110 27.08 16.32 10.32
CA TYR A 110 27.41 16.86 9.01
C TYR A 110 27.42 15.73 7.95
N PRO A 111 26.89 15.90 6.74
CA PRO A 111 26.39 17.16 6.15
C PRO A 111 24.89 17.45 6.40
N PHE A 112 24.18 16.64 7.18
CA PHE A 112 22.73 16.80 7.41
C PHE A 112 22.42 17.91 8.43
N ALA A 113 23.37 18.24 9.29
CA ALA A 113 23.30 19.37 10.21
C ALA A 113 24.57 20.22 10.13
N ARG A 114 24.46 21.52 10.50
CA ARG A 114 25.60 22.46 10.45
C ARG A 114 26.55 22.34 11.64
N ALA A 115 26.08 21.79 12.74
CA ALA A 115 26.84 21.63 13.98
C ALA A 115 26.75 20.19 14.43
N GLY A 116 27.88 19.56 14.71
CA GLY A 116 27.98 18.17 15.13
C GLY A 116 29.19 17.48 14.51
N GLY A 117 29.44 16.25 14.87
CA GLY A 117 30.45 15.42 14.23
C GLY A 117 30.05 14.98 12.83
N ASP A 118 30.99 14.44 12.07
CA ASP A 118 30.70 13.88 10.74
C ASP A 118 29.91 12.57 10.85
N VAL A 119 29.09 12.31 9.83
CA VAL A 119 28.44 10.99 9.67
C VAL A 119 29.52 9.95 9.38
N LEU A 120 29.52 8.84 10.11
CA LEU A 120 30.39 7.72 9.80
C LEU A 120 30.01 7.12 8.45
N LEU A 121 31.02 6.79 7.63
CA LEU A 121 30.80 6.22 6.30
C LEU A 121 29.98 4.92 6.35
N ASP A 122 30.20 4.09 7.36
CA ASP A 122 29.44 2.86 7.57
C ASP A 122 27.96 3.15 7.86
N ASP A 123 27.65 4.17 8.66
CA ASP A 123 26.28 4.57 8.96
C ASP A 123 25.60 5.15 7.71
N PHE A 124 26.33 5.97 6.94
CA PHE A 124 25.86 6.49 5.67
C PHE A 124 25.54 5.36 4.67
N ASN A 125 26.43 4.39 4.54
CA ASN A 125 26.23 3.23 3.69
C ASN A 125 25.01 2.41 4.11
N LYS A 126 24.86 2.11 5.40
CA LYS A 126 23.70 1.37 5.94
C LYS A 126 22.37 2.05 5.64
N VAL A 127 22.34 3.39 5.65
CA VAL A 127 21.12 4.17 5.40
C VAL A 127 20.82 4.30 3.93
N PHE A 128 21.79 4.71 3.10
CA PHE A 128 21.57 5.20 1.73
C PHE A 128 22.00 4.24 0.62
N SER A 129 22.75 3.17 0.89
CA SER A 129 23.17 2.27 -0.18
C SER A 129 21.99 1.62 -0.92
N PRO A 130 22.17 1.17 -2.17
CA PRO A 130 21.23 0.28 -2.82
C PRO A 130 20.96 -0.95 -1.95
N GLY A 131 19.68 -1.23 -1.67
CA GLY A 131 19.29 -2.24 -0.68
C GLY A 131 19.54 -1.87 0.78
N GLY A 132 20.04 -0.67 1.05
CA GLY A 132 20.16 -0.12 2.40
C GLY A 132 18.80 0.14 3.04
N GLN A 133 18.79 0.65 4.26
CA GLN A 133 17.58 0.70 5.08
C GLN A 133 16.44 1.52 4.45
N LEU A 134 16.74 2.68 3.86
CA LEU A 134 15.73 3.51 3.21
C LEU A 134 15.23 2.88 1.92
N ASP A 135 16.12 2.28 1.14
CA ASP A 135 15.77 1.62 -0.11
C ASP A 135 14.93 0.37 0.11
N ALA A 136 15.36 -0.49 1.04
CA ALA A 136 14.61 -1.69 1.43
C ALA A 136 13.24 -1.34 2.04
N PHE A 137 13.18 -0.31 2.87
CA PHE A 137 11.91 0.16 3.43
C PHE A 137 10.97 0.66 2.33
N PHE A 138 11.47 1.50 1.41
CA PHE A 138 10.69 2.00 0.29
C PHE A 138 10.15 0.85 -0.57
N ALA A 139 11.01 -0.08 -0.97
CA ALA A 139 10.63 -1.21 -1.79
C ALA A 139 9.57 -2.11 -1.11
N GLY A 140 9.71 -2.36 0.19
CA GLY A 140 8.80 -3.22 0.93
C GLY A 140 7.47 -2.59 1.33
N ASN A 141 7.43 -1.27 1.52
CA ASN A 141 6.26 -0.62 2.14
C ASN A 141 5.63 0.49 1.31
N LEU A 142 6.38 1.19 0.47
CA LEU A 142 5.90 2.40 -0.19
C LEU A 142 5.79 2.27 -1.71
N ALA A 143 6.60 1.44 -2.35
CA ALA A 143 6.70 1.33 -3.81
C ALA A 143 5.37 0.98 -4.48
N GLN A 144 4.49 0.25 -3.82
CA GLN A 144 3.17 -0.09 -4.34
C GLN A 144 2.24 1.11 -4.47
N PHE A 145 2.43 2.16 -3.67
CA PHE A 145 1.59 3.36 -3.64
C PHE A 145 2.18 4.52 -4.43
N VAL A 146 3.47 4.46 -4.75
CA VAL A 146 4.21 5.60 -5.29
C VAL A 146 4.63 5.32 -6.73
N ASP A 147 4.34 6.29 -7.59
CA ASP A 147 4.90 6.33 -8.94
C ASP A 147 6.22 7.12 -8.90
N THR A 148 7.28 6.53 -9.47
CA THR A 148 8.65 7.05 -9.42
C THR A 148 9.19 7.35 -10.81
N PRO A 149 8.60 8.29 -11.56
CA PRO A 149 9.05 8.60 -12.91
C PRO A 149 10.46 9.22 -12.90
N THR A 150 11.28 8.85 -13.89
CA THR A 150 12.61 9.44 -14.07
C THR A 150 12.48 10.93 -14.43
N GLY A 151 13.21 11.78 -13.72
CA GLY A 151 13.29 13.23 -14.02
C GLY A 151 12.04 14.03 -13.66
N ARG A 152 11.12 13.47 -12.88
CA ARG A 152 9.90 14.15 -12.37
C ARG A 152 9.74 13.91 -10.88
N ASP A 153 8.90 14.72 -10.26
CA ASP A 153 8.53 14.50 -8.86
C ASP A 153 7.76 13.18 -8.70
N TRP A 154 8.07 12.48 -7.64
CA TRP A 154 7.36 11.27 -7.25
C TRP A 154 5.95 11.61 -6.78
N GLY A 155 4.98 10.80 -7.17
CA GLY A 155 3.58 11.00 -6.87
C GLY A 155 2.88 9.74 -6.39
N VAL A 156 1.65 9.89 -5.94
CA VAL A 156 0.78 8.77 -5.59
C VAL A 156 0.28 8.12 -6.88
N ARG A 157 0.28 6.80 -6.93
CA ARG A 157 -0.32 6.06 -8.04
C ARG A 157 -1.82 6.30 -8.10
N PRO A 158 -2.40 6.50 -9.31
CA PRO A 158 -3.83 6.67 -9.46
C PRO A 158 -4.62 5.51 -8.81
N GLY A 159 -5.65 5.88 -8.04
CA GLY A 159 -6.49 4.91 -7.32
C GLY A 159 -5.95 4.44 -5.97
N MET A 160 -4.75 4.89 -5.56
CA MET A 160 -4.15 4.51 -4.26
C MET A 160 -4.16 5.65 -3.23
N GLU A 161 -4.85 6.75 -3.51
CA GLU A 161 -4.81 7.98 -2.72
C GLU A 161 -5.21 7.78 -1.25
N ALA A 162 -6.23 6.93 -1.02
CA ALA A 162 -6.74 6.66 0.33
C ALA A 162 -5.76 5.90 1.23
N SER A 163 -4.84 5.12 0.64
CA SER A 163 -3.89 4.25 1.35
C SER A 163 -2.44 4.75 1.25
N ALA A 164 -2.20 5.80 0.48
CA ALA A 164 -0.85 6.28 0.19
C ALA A 164 -0.21 6.99 1.39
N PRO A 165 1.14 6.99 1.46
CA PRO A 165 1.86 7.83 2.39
C PRO A 165 1.65 9.33 2.11
N SER A 166 1.93 10.17 3.10
CA SER A 166 1.81 11.61 2.93
C SER A 166 2.76 12.12 1.82
N PRO A 167 2.38 13.21 1.11
CA PRO A 167 3.28 13.82 0.12
C PRO A 167 4.63 14.25 0.71
N ALA A 168 4.68 14.60 2.00
CA ALA A 168 5.92 14.91 2.70
C ALA A 168 6.82 13.67 2.82
N THR A 169 6.24 12.52 3.16
CA THR A 169 6.96 11.24 3.22
C THR A 169 7.51 10.88 1.84
N ILE A 170 6.71 10.98 0.79
CA ILE A 170 7.15 10.68 -0.58
C ILE A 170 8.36 11.54 -0.96
N ARG A 171 8.31 12.85 -0.72
CA ARG A 171 9.43 13.76 -0.98
C ARG A 171 10.70 13.43 -0.20
N GLN A 172 10.58 12.95 1.03
CA GLN A 172 11.74 12.51 1.81
C GLN A 172 12.42 11.29 1.17
N TYR A 173 11.65 10.29 0.74
CA TYR A 173 12.21 9.13 0.05
C TYR A 173 12.76 9.46 -1.34
N GLN A 174 12.15 10.40 -2.06
CA GLN A 174 12.70 10.93 -3.31
C GLN A 174 14.07 11.57 -3.09
N ARG A 175 14.23 12.39 -2.03
CA ARG A 175 15.53 12.99 -1.67
C ARG A 175 16.56 11.91 -1.29
N ALA A 176 16.14 10.89 -0.55
CA ALA A 176 17.02 9.76 -0.22
C ALA A 176 17.49 9.01 -1.48
N ALA A 177 16.61 8.82 -2.46
CA ALA A 177 16.98 8.22 -3.75
C ALA A 177 17.99 9.09 -4.52
N VAL A 178 17.82 10.41 -4.52
CA VAL A 178 18.79 11.34 -5.13
C VAL A 178 20.17 11.22 -4.45
N ILE A 179 20.23 11.13 -3.12
CA ILE A 179 21.48 10.91 -2.39
C ILE A 179 22.08 9.57 -2.79
N ARG A 180 21.29 8.49 -2.78
CA ARG A 180 21.74 7.16 -3.21
C ARG A 180 22.36 7.21 -4.60
N ASP A 181 21.64 7.73 -5.57
CA ASP A 181 22.05 7.73 -6.97
C ASP A 181 23.26 8.65 -7.23
N SER A 182 23.49 9.64 -6.35
CA SER A 182 24.67 10.53 -6.44
C SER A 182 25.93 9.88 -5.89
N PHE A 183 25.83 9.13 -4.79
CA PHE A 183 26.99 8.55 -4.09
C PHE A 183 27.26 7.10 -4.44
N PHE A 184 26.26 6.34 -4.90
CA PHE A 184 26.39 4.90 -5.20
C PHE A 184 26.23 4.64 -6.70
N LYS A 185 27.19 5.13 -7.48
CA LYS A 185 27.18 4.95 -8.95
C LYS A 185 27.25 3.46 -9.31
N ALA A 186 26.46 3.07 -10.31
CA ALA A 186 26.41 1.70 -10.84
C ALA A 186 26.05 0.62 -9.80
N GLY A 187 25.31 0.97 -8.73
CA GLY A 187 24.90 0.01 -7.71
C GLY A 187 26.03 -0.43 -6.77
N ALA A 188 27.14 0.33 -6.72
CA ALA A 188 28.23 0.04 -5.81
C ALA A 188 27.75 -0.03 -4.35
N PRO A 189 28.20 -1.03 -3.56
CA PRO A 189 27.75 -1.18 -2.17
C PRO A 189 28.38 -0.16 -1.21
N GLN A 190 29.31 0.66 -1.67
CA GLN A 190 29.98 1.69 -0.88
C GLN A 190 29.92 3.04 -1.58
N ALA A 191 29.77 4.11 -0.80
CA ALA A 191 29.78 5.46 -1.30
C ALA A 191 31.14 5.81 -1.94
N GLN A 192 31.09 6.35 -3.14
CA GLN A 192 32.28 6.87 -3.82
C GLN A 192 32.41 8.37 -3.52
N VAL A 193 33.41 8.70 -2.71
CA VAL A 193 33.81 10.09 -2.43
C VAL A 193 34.97 10.39 -3.35
N THR A 194 34.77 11.27 -4.32
CA THR A 194 35.84 11.86 -5.18
C THR A 194 36.20 13.24 -4.66
#